data_886e264aa33e56f97c200e4802e95703
#
_entry.id   886e264aa33e56f97c200e4802e95703
#
_cell.length_a   1.000
_cell.length_b   1.000
_cell.length_c   1.000
_cell.angle_alpha   90.00
_cell.angle_beta   90.00
_cell.angle_gamma   90.00
#
_symmetry.space_group_name_H-M   'P 1'
#
loop_
_entity.id
_entity.type
_entity.pdbx_description
1 polymer ?
#
loop_
_entity_poly.entity_id
_entity_poly.type
_entity_poly.pdbx_seq_one_letter_code
_entity_poly.pdbx_strand_id
1 'polypeptide(L)'
;EQRQVATLLAALETGKISLSDTVDVGKGIYISGGDTIKDHNWHRGGYGKITVEWAIAANSRIGEVLIRERAFGDKKSEYEAAIEQIGYGKPDSVEGLECIPSTDMATSKIAPIQLITFYNAIANHGRMVQPQLYKDSVAIISPQIASKANIDSIRQALERTVAEGLGKRANTNKAKVAGKGGTIQIGNPDDLTYIMDFCGYFPADNPQYTILVVLEKQELPASGHIHAAGLFRQIVEQLIKN
;
A
#
# COMPACT_ATOMS: atom_id res chain seq x y z
N GLU A 1 -6.38 -3.03 -1.39
CA GLU A 1 -5.32 -2.52 -2.29
C GLU A 1 -4.06 -2.10 -1.52
N GLN A 2 -4.15 -1.46 -0.36
CA GLN A 2 -2.97 -1.10 0.45
C GLN A 2 -2.19 -2.32 0.97
N ARG A 3 -2.89 -3.43 1.24
CA ARG A 3 -2.26 -4.70 1.66
C ARG A 3 -1.28 -5.26 0.63
N GLN A 4 -1.37 -4.88 -0.65
CA GLN A 4 -0.43 -5.31 -1.69
C GLN A 4 1.02 -4.96 -1.34
N VAL A 5 1.27 -3.82 -0.69
CA VAL A 5 2.61 -3.41 -0.26
C VAL A 5 3.13 -4.35 0.83
N ALA A 6 2.29 -4.70 1.79
CA ALA A 6 2.63 -5.66 2.84
C ALA A 6 2.84 -7.07 2.25
N THR A 7 1.97 -7.51 1.34
CA THR A 7 2.10 -8.79 0.62
C THR A 7 3.44 -8.85 -0.12
N LEU A 8 3.82 -7.80 -0.83
CA LEU A 8 5.10 -7.76 -1.53
C LEU A 8 6.28 -7.83 -0.56
N LEU A 9 6.27 -7.02 0.52
CA LEU A 9 7.36 -7.04 1.50
C LEU A 9 7.52 -8.42 2.15
N ALA A 10 6.41 -9.03 2.59
CA ALA A 10 6.40 -10.37 3.15
C ALA A 10 6.90 -11.42 2.14
N ALA A 11 6.52 -11.30 0.87
CA ALA A 11 6.97 -12.20 -0.19
C ALA A 11 8.48 -12.06 -0.48
N LEU A 12 9.01 -10.83 -0.50
CA LEU A 12 10.44 -10.57 -0.67
C LEU A 12 11.28 -11.18 0.47
N GLU A 13 10.79 -11.12 1.72
CA GLU A 13 11.46 -11.71 2.89
C GLU A 13 11.58 -13.23 2.80
N THR A 14 10.75 -13.91 2.00
CA THR A 14 10.92 -15.36 1.75
C THR A 14 12.16 -15.69 0.89
N GLY A 15 12.72 -14.72 0.18
CA GLY A 15 13.81 -14.92 -0.79
C GLY A 15 13.40 -15.66 -2.06
N LYS A 16 12.11 -16.02 -2.22
CA LYS A 16 11.60 -16.78 -3.39
C LYS A 16 11.20 -15.90 -4.57
N ILE A 17 11.15 -14.59 -4.36
CA ILE A 17 10.73 -13.62 -5.37
C ILE A 17 11.57 -12.34 -5.28
N SER A 18 11.77 -11.68 -6.41
CA SER A 18 12.44 -10.39 -6.52
C SER A 18 11.60 -9.41 -7.34
N LEU A 19 11.92 -8.11 -7.30
CA LEU A 19 11.21 -7.09 -8.08
C LEU A 19 11.32 -7.31 -9.59
N SER A 20 12.42 -7.88 -10.07
CA SER A 20 12.68 -8.15 -11.48
C SER A 20 12.02 -9.42 -11.99
N ASP A 21 11.55 -10.30 -11.10
CA ASP A 21 10.79 -11.48 -11.50
C ASP A 21 9.53 -11.07 -12.22
N THR A 22 9.01 -11.96 -13.05
CA THR A 22 7.80 -11.71 -13.82
C THR A 22 6.65 -12.59 -13.36
N VAL A 23 5.45 -12.03 -13.42
CA VAL A 23 4.17 -12.71 -13.26
C VAL A 23 3.32 -12.47 -14.50
N ASP A 24 2.56 -13.48 -14.92
CA ASP A 24 1.67 -13.37 -16.06
C ASP A 24 0.23 -13.16 -15.59
N VAL A 25 -0.21 -11.92 -15.66
CA VAL A 25 -1.58 -11.52 -15.28
C VAL A 25 -2.56 -11.63 -16.47
N GLY A 26 -2.07 -12.12 -17.60
CA GLY A 26 -2.85 -12.45 -18.78
C GLY A 26 -3.71 -11.28 -19.27
N LYS A 27 -4.95 -11.61 -19.63
CA LYS A 27 -5.94 -10.62 -20.10
C LYS A 27 -6.65 -9.87 -18.97
N GLY A 28 -6.12 -9.91 -17.74
CA GLY A 28 -6.67 -9.20 -16.59
C GLY A 28 -7.87 -9.90 -15.94
N ILE A 29 -8.03 -11.21 -16.18
CA ILE A 29 -9.01 -12.07 -15.49
C ILE A 29 -8.28 -13.33 -15.03
N TYR A 30 -8.43 -13.68 -13.76
CA TYR A 30 -7.81 -14.84 -13.14
C TYR A 30 -8.81 -15.53 -12.21
N ILE A 31 -8.81 -16.86 -12.21
CA ILE A 31 -9.66 -17.66 -11.32
C ILE A 31 -8.77 -18.34 -10.29
N SER A 32 -9.00 -18.05 -9.02
CA SER A 32 -8.28 -18.65 -7.90
C SER A 32 -9.29 -19.07 -6.83
N GLY A 33 -9.23 -20.35 -6.43
CA GLY A 33 -10.10 -20.88 -5.36
C GLY A 33 -11.62 -20.79 -5.65
N GLY A 34 -12.01 -20.71 -6.92
CA GLY A 34 -13.42 -20.52 -7.33
C GLY A 34 -13.85 -19.04 -7.46
N ASP A 35 -13.01 -18.10 -7.04
CA ASP A 35 -13.26 -16.67 -7.17
C ASP A 35 -12.68 -16.10 -8.46
N THR A 36 -13.41 -15.20 -9.09
CA THR A 36 -12.94 -14.47 -10.27
C THR A 36 -12.33 -13.14 -9.85
N ILE A 37 -11.02 -12.99 -10.07
CA ILE A 37 -10.25 -11.78 -9.80
C ILE A 37 -10.05 -11.02 -11.10
N LYS A 38 -10.30 -9.73 -11.10
CA LYS A 38 -10.14 -8.86 -12.27
C LYS A 38 -9.21 -7.69 -11.95
N ASP A 39 -8.28 -7.42 -12.87
CA ASP A 39 -7.54 -6.18 -12.89
C ASP A 39 -8.40 -5.06 -13.48
N HIS A 40 -8.14 -3.81 -13.11
CA HIS A 40 -8.94 -2.66 -13.55
C HIS A 40 -8.97 -2.47 -15.08
N ASN A 41 -7.98 -2.99 -15.80
CA ASN A 41 -7.86 -2.90 -17.26
C ASN A 41 -8.29 -4.18 -18.02
N TRP A 42 -8.98 -5.13 -17.37
CA TRP A 42 -9.41 -6.38 -17.97
C TRP A 42 -10.19 -6.18 -19.29
N HIS A 43 -11.01 -5.10 -19.35
CA HIS A 43 -11.78 -4.75 -20.53
C HIS A 43 -10.95 -4.15 -21.68
N ARG A 44 -9.66 -3.87 -21.43
CA ARG A 44 -8.68 -3.38 -22.42
C ARG A 44 -7.59 -4.39 -22.74
N GLY A 45 -7.78 -5.66 -22.35
CA GLY A 45 -6.88 -6.77 -22.69
C GLY A 45 -5.85 -7.12 -21.61
N GLY A 46 -5.94 -6.52 -20.41
CA GLY A 46 -5.03 -6.80 -19.31
C GLY A 46 -3.61 -6.25 -19.51
N TYR A 47 -2.69 -6.74 -18.70
CA TYR A 47 -1.26 -6.34 -18.75
C TYR A 47 -0.34 -7.41 -19.34
N GLY A 48 -0.82 -8.67 -19.49
CA GLY A 48 0.02 -9.79 -19.91
C GLY A 48 1.10 -10.12 -18.88
N LYS A 49 2.32 -10.34 -19.37
CA LYS A 49 3.48 -10.64 -18.53
C LYS A 49 4.15 -9.36 -18.08
N ILE A 50 4.20 -9.14 -16.76
CA ILE A 50 4.76 -7.93 -16.12
C ILE A 50 5.74 -8.29 -15.01
N THR A 51 6.61 -7.36 -14.66
CA THR A 51 7.49 -7.53 -13.49
C THR A 51 6.69 -7.42 -12.18
N VAL A 52 7.21 -8.04 -11.12
CA VAL A 52 6.66 -7.92 -9.76
C VAL A 52 6.57 -6.45 -9.34
N GLU A 53 7.61 -5.66 -9.62
CA GLU A 53 7.60 -4.22 -9.38
C GLU A 53 6.45 -3.51 -10.10
N TRP A 54 6.23 -3.83 -11.39
CA TRP A 54 5.17 -3.22 -12.17
C TRP A 54 3.78 -3.66 -11.69
N ALA A 55 3.62 -4.88 -11.19
CA ALA A 55 2.36 -5.35 -10.62
C ALA A 55 1.87 -4.45 -9.48
N ILE A 56 2.79 -3.94 -8.65
CA ILE A 56 2.47 -2.98 -7.58
C ILE A 56 2.20 -1.59 -8.16
N ALA A 57 3.04 -1.10 -9.06
CA ALA A 57 2.89 0.22 -9.69
C ALA A 57 1.59 0.35 -10.49
N ALA A 58 1.15 -0.73 -11.12
CA ALA A 58 -0.09 -0.83 -11.88
C ALA A 58 -1.30 -1.25 -11.03
N ASN A 59 -1.13 -1.47 -9.72
CA ASN A 59 -2.19 -1.92 -8.80
C ASN A 59 -2.89 -3.21 -9.30
N SER A 60 -2.11 -4.18 -9.82
CA SER A 60 -2.66 -5.45 -10.29
C SER A 60 -3.07 -6.34 -9.11
N ARG A 61 -4.37 -6.63 -9.02
CA ARG A 61 -4.91 -7.57 -8.02
C ARG A 61 -4.49 -9.01 -8.34
N ILE A 62 -4.42 -9.35 -9.62
CA ILE A 62 -3.95 -10.66 -10.07
C ILE A 62 -2.46 -10.80 -9.75
N GLY A 63 -1.66 -9.77 -10.01
CA GLY A 63 -0.25 -9.74 -9.65
C GLY A 63 -0.02 -9.98 -8.17
N GLU A 64 -0.80 -9.35 -7.27
CA GLU A 64 -0.74 -9.59 -5.83
C GLU A 64 -0.98 -11.07 -5.48
N VAL A 65 -2.02 -11.68 -6.07
CA VAL A 65 -2.34 -13.09 -5.83
C VAL A 65 -1.20 -14.00 -6.29
N LEU A 66 -0.68 -13.79 -7.49
CA LEU A 66 0.42 -14.60 -8.04
C LEU A 66 1.72 -14.43 -7.25
N ILE A 67 2.02 -13.22 -6.75
CA ILE A 67 3.16 -12.96 -5.85
C ILE A 67 2.99 -13.76 -4.56
N ARG A 68 1.81 -13.71 -3.93
CA ARG A 68 1.51 -14.45 -2.71
C ARG A 68 1.59 -15.96 -2.93
N GLU A 69 0.96 -16.47 -3.99
CA GLU A 69 0.98 -17.91 -4.33
C GLU A 69 2.41 -18.40 -4.58
N ARG A 70 3.23 -17.63 -5.28
CA ARG A 70 4.64 -17.99 -5.52
C ARG A 70 5.46 -18.00 -4.23
N ALA A 71 5.23 -17.07 -3.31
CA ALA A 71 5.98 -16.98 -2.06
C ALA A 71 5.53 -18.02 -1.02
N PHE A 72 4.22 -18.23 -0.88
CA PHE A 72 3.64 -18.98 0.23
C PHE A 72 2.85 -20.23 -0.22
N GLY A 73 2.50 -20.37 -1.51
CA GLY A 73 1.61 -21.44 -1.97
C GLY A 73 0.23 -21.36 -1.27
N ASP A 74 -0.30 -22.51 -0.87
CA ASP A 74 -1.59 -22.61 -0.16
C ASP A 74 -1.48 -22.40 1.36
N LYS A 75 -0.30 -22.01 1.85
CA LYS A 75 0.00 -21.89 3.28
C LYS A 75 -0.46 -20.55 3.85
N LYS A 76 -1.77 -20.43 4.03
CA LYS A 76 -2.38 -19.20 4.55
C LYS A 76 -1.81 -18.76 5.91
N SER A 77 -1.55 -19.71 6.82
CA SER A 77 -0.99 -19.42 8.14
C SER A 77 0.42 -18.84 8.07
N GLU A 78 1.28 -19.34 7.16
CA GLU A 78 2.63 -18.78 6.96
C GLU A 78 2.55 -17.37 6.40
N TYR A 79 1.62 -17.11 5.46
CA TYR A 79 1.40 -15.77 4.92
C TYR A 79 0.93 -14.79 5.99
N GLU A 80 -0.08 -15.15 6.80
CA GLU A 80 -0.57 -14.25 7.86
C GLU A 80 0.51 -13.99 8.93
N ALA A 81 1.29 -15.01 9.31
CA ALA A 81 2.43 -14.84 10.21
C ALA A 81 3.50 -13.89 9.64
N ALA A 82 3.78 -13.99 8.33
CA ALA A 82 4.72 -13.08 7.67
C ALA A 82 4.20 -11.63 7.62
N ILE A 83 2.90 -11.44 7.40
CA ILE A 83 2.25 -10.12 7.46
C ILE A 83 2.34 -9.50 8.86
N GLU A 84 2.14 -10.31 9.90
CA GLU A 84 2.28 -9.86 11.29
C GLU A 84 3.75 -9.53 11.62
N GLN A 85 4.68 -10.37 11.19
CA GLN A 85 6.12 -10.19 11.44
C GLN A 85 6.67 -8.87 10.90
N ILE A 86 6.21 -8.42 9.73
CA ILE A 86 6.59 -7.13 9.16
C ILE A 86 5.86 -5.94 9.81
N GLY A 87 5.06 -6.17 10.86
CA GLY A 87 4.37 -5.13 11.62
C GLY A 87 3.16 -4.51 10.91
N TYR A 88 2.63 -5.15 9.86
CA TYR A 88 1.40 -4.66 9.23
C TYR A 88 0.21 -4.86 10.17
N GLY A 89 -0.45 -3.76 10.56
CA GLY A 89 -1.50 -3.76 11.58
C GLY A 89 -1.05 -3.27 12.96
N LYS A 90 0.22 -2.87 13.12
CA LYS A 90 0.71 -2.24 14.36
C LYS A 90 0.64 -0.70 14.26
N PRO A 91 0.46 0.01 15.39
CA PRO A 91 0.30 -0.50 16.76
C PRO A 91 -1.11 -1.01 17.04
N ASP A 92 -1.27 -1.76 18.14
CA ASP A 92 -2.60 -2.20 18.61
C ASP A 92 -3.36 -1.07 19.32
N SER A 93 -2.63 -0.12 19.89
CA SER A 93 -3.18 1.08 20.53
C SER A 93 -2.25 2.29 20.38
N VAL A 94 -2.83 3.49 20.48
CA VAL A 94 -2.11 4.77 20.56
C VAL A 94 -2.59 5.51 21.78
N GLU A 95 -1.69 5.85 22.71
CA GLU A 95 -1.99 6.56 23.96
C GLU A 95 -3.17 5.95 24.75
N GLY A 96 -3.24 4.61 24.79
CA GLY A 96 -4.28 3.88 25.51
C GLY A 96 -5.59 3.69 24.73
N LEU A 97 -5.72 4.28 23.54
CA LEU A 97 -6.87 4.06 22.66
C LEU A 97 -6.57 2.90 21.70
N GLU A 98 -7.43 1.89 21.72
CA GLU A 98 -7.32 0.75 20.79
C GLU A 98 -7.43 1.20 19.34
N CYS A 99 -6.59 0.66 18.47
CA CYS A 99 -6.66 0.85 17.03
C CYS A 99 -7.70 -0.10 16.43
N ILE A 100 -8.96 0.30 16.46
CA ILE A 100 -10.04 -0.49 15.90
C ILE A 100 -10.08 -0.27 14.39
N PRO A 101 -9.96 -1.34 13.56
CA PRO A 101 -10.17 -1.23 12.13
C PRO A 101 -11.58 -0.68 11.88
N SER A 102 -11.70 0.33 11.02
CA SER A 102 -13.01 0.80 10.59
C SER A 102 -13.81 -0.38 10.02
N THR A 103 -15.05 -0.55 10.47
CA THR A 103 -15.94 -1.58 9.92
C THR A 103 -16.15 -1.40 8.43
N ASP A 104 -16.05 -0.18 7.96
CA ASP A 104 -16.19 0.22 6.56
C ASP A 104 -14.91 -0.04 5.74
N MET A 105 -13.77 -0.17 6.42
CA MET A 105 -12.50 -0.62 5.83
C MET A 105 -12.24 -2.11 6.09
N ALA A 106 -13.27 -2.89 6.38
CA ALA A 106 -13.19 -4.29 6.80
C ALA A 106 -12.38 -5.21 5.86
N THR A 107 -12.27 -4.84 4.58
CA THR A 107 -11.47 -5.59 3.60
C THR A 107 -9.96 -5.46 3.83
N SER A 108 -9.50 -4.38 4.47
CA SER A 108 -8.07 -4.17 4.79
C SER A 108 -7.70 -4.64 6.19
N LYS A 109 -8.68 -4.79 7.09
CA LYS A 109 -8.48 -5.17 8.51
C LYS A 109 -7.40 -4.32 9.21
N ILE A 110 -7.30 -3.05 8.87
CA ILE A 110 -6.29 -2.13 9.38
C ILE A 110 -6.87 -0.73 9.58
N ALA A 111 -6.56 -0.11 10.72
CA ALA A 111 -6.95 1.27 10.98
C ALA A 111 -6.06 2.27 10.22
N PRO A 112 -6.54 3.48 9.89
CA PRO A 112 -5.73 4.50 9.22
C PRO A 112 -4.39 4.79 9.91
N ILE A 113 -4.38 4.83 11.24
CA ILE A 113 -3.15 5.05 12.02
C ILE A 113 -2.15 3.91 11.87
N GLN A 114 -2.62 2.68 11.75
CA GLN A 114 -1.77 1.51 11.51
C GLN A 114 -1.19 1.54 10.09
N LEU A 115 -1.98 1.95 9.11
CA LEU A 115 -1.52 2.08 7.72
C LEU A 115 -0.41 3.13 7.61
N ILE A 116 -0.61 4.32 8.16
CA ILE A 116 0.42 5.37 8.12
C ILE A 116 1.67 4.97 8.89
N THR A 117 1.54 4.23 10.01
CA THR A 117 2.68 3.72 10.79
C THR A 117 3.50 2.72 9.98
N PHE A 118 2.86 1.84 9.21
CA PHE A 118 3.55 0.91 8.32
C PHE A 118 4.32 1.63 7.21
N TYR A 119 3.70 2.62 6.54
CA TYR A 119 4.40 3.43 5.53
C TYR A 119 5.51 4.28 6.14
N ASN A 120 5.33 4.80 7.36
CA ASN A 120 6.37 5.50 8.08
C ASN A 120 7.57 4.59 8.36
N ALA A 121 7.36 3.33 8.75
CA ALA A 121 8.44 2.37 8.95
C ALA A 121 9.23 2.12 7.65
N ILE A 122 8.55 2.00 6.51
CA ILE A 122 9.20 1.88 5.18
C ILE A 122 10.04 3.14 4.90
N ALA A 123 9.48 4.34 5.09
CA ALA A 123 10.15 5.62 4.91
C ALA A 123 11.38 5.74 5.84
N ASN A 124 11.28 5.23 7.06
CA ASN A 124 12.29 5.23 8.11
C ASN A 124 13.23 4.00 8.04
N HIS A 125 13.50 3.51 6.83
CA HIS A 125 14.44 2.41 6.53
C HIS A 125 14.16 1.10 7.29
N GLY A 126 12.89 0.84 7.62
CA GLY A 126 12.43 -0.36 8.30
C GLY A 126 12.26 -0.21 9.82
N ARG A 127 12.62 0.92 10.40
CA ARG A 127 12.40 1.20 11.81
C ARG A 127 10.97 1.67 12.06
N MET A 128 10.19 0.89 12.80
CA MET A 128 8.81 1.21 13.16
C MET A 128 8.75 1.87 14.52
N VAL A 129 8.16 3.06 14.58
CA VAL A 129 8.00 3.86 15.81
C VAL A 129 6.53 3.97 16.19
N GLN A 130 6.29 4.11 17.50
CA GLN A 130 4.95 4.34 18.04
C GLN A 130 4.47 5.74 17.63
N PRO A 131 3.30 5.86 17.00
CA PRO A 131 2.69 7.17 16.77
C PRO A 131 2.39 7.87 18.10
N GLN A 132 2.57 9.18 18.12
CA GLN A 132 2.36 10.01 19.31
C GLN A 132 1.57 11.25 18.92
N LEU A 133 0.64 11.67 19.77
CA LEU A 133 -0.09 12.93 19.61
C LEU A 133 0.70 14.11 20.21
N TYR A 134 1.48 13.83 21.25
CA TYR A 134 2.32 14.81 21.91
C TYR A 134 3.80 14.49 21.71
N LYS A 135 4.63 15.53 21.66
CA LYS A 135 6.07 15.37 21.52
C LYS A 135 6.68 14.83 22.81
N ASP A 136 7.04 13.57 22.81
CA ASP A 136 7.68 12.86 23.92
C ASP A 136 8.85 12.02 23.40
N SER A 137 9.40 11.16 24.24
CA SER A 137 10.44 10.21 23.86
C SER A 137 9.92 9.23 22.79
N VAL A 138 10.73 8.98 21.75
CA VAL A 138 10.35 8.07 20.67
C VAL A 138 10.36 6.62 21.16
N ALA A 139 9.18 6.01 21.26
CA ALA A 139 9.03 4.59 21.53
C ALA A 139 9.17 3.78 20.21
N ILE A 140 9.91 2.68 20.26
CA ILE A 140 10.17 1.82 19.11
C ILE A 140 9.24 0.60 19.21
N ILE A 141 8.42 0.36 18.18
CA ILE A 141 7.63 -0.87 18.04
C ILE A 141 8.53 -2.00 17.53
N SER A 142 9.30 -1.73 16.47
CA SER A 142 10.28 -2.66 15.92
C SER A 142 11.51 -1.92 15.43
N PRO A 143 12.72 -2.36 15.78
CA PRO A 143 13.94 -1.74 15.27
C PRO A 143 14.13 -1.97 13.77
N GLN A 144 13.57 -3.07 13.23
CA GLN A 144 13.68 -3.43 11.83
C GLN A 144 12.54 -4.41 11.46
N ILE A 145 11.60 -3.97 10.63
CA ILE A 145 10.43 -4.78 10.22
C ILE A 145 10.75 -5.79 9.11
N ALA A 146 11.81 -5.57 8.34
CA ALA A 146 12.27 -6.44 7.26
C ALA A 146 13.73 -6.12 6.93
N SER A 147 14.40 -6.98 6.14
CA SER A 147 15.77 -6.74 5.71
C SER A 147 15.91 -5.40 4.99
N LYS A 148 17.07 -4.74 5.15
CA LYS A 148 17.33 -3.43 4.52
C LYS A 148 17.15 -3.50 3.00
N ALA A 149 17.63 -4.56 2.36
CA ALA A 149 17.54 -4.73 0.91
C ALA A 149 16.07 -4.80 0.45
N ASN A 150 15.19 -5.47 1.21
CA ASN A 150 13.78 -5.58 0.88
C ASN A 150 13.00 -4.30 1.18
N ILE A 151 13.38 -3.56 2.23
CA ILE A 151 12.86 -2.20 2.46
C ILE A 151 13.22 -1.28 1.29
N ASP A 152 14.46 -1.30 0.82
CA ASP A 152 14.90 -0.51 -0.34
C ASP A 152 14.13 -0.92 -1.61
N SER A 153 13.86 -2.21 -1.79
CA SER A 153 13.02 -2.72 -2.89
C SER A 153 11.59 -2.17 -2.82
N ILE A 154 10.96 -2.17 -1.64
CA ILE A 154 9.61 -1.59 -1.47
C ILE A 154 9.63 -0.09 -1.76
N ARG A 155 10.61 0.64 -1.27
CA ARG A 155 10.77 2.08 -1.55
C ARG A 155 10.86 2.33 -3.05
N GLN A 156 11.67 1.55 -3.78
CA GLN A 156 11.76 1.61 -5.24
C GLN A 156 10.39 1.39 -5.92
N ALA A 157 9.65 0.36 -5.51
CA ALA A 157 8.32 0.06 -6.08
C ALA A 157 7.31 1.19 -5.82
N LEU A 158 7.33 1.80 -4.62
CA LEU A 158 6.46 2.93 -4.27
C LEU A 158 6.84 4.21 -5.03
N GLU A 159 8.12 4.48 -5.24
CA GLU A 159 8.59 5.58 -6.09
C GLU A 159 8.13 5.38 -7.54
N ARG A 160 8.29 4.17 -8.08
CA ARG A 160 7.84 3.85 -9.44
C ARG A 160 6.32 3.95 -9.59
N THR A 161 5.55 3.63 -8.55
CA THR A 161 4.10 3.82 -8.54
C THR A 161 3.72 5.26 -8.80
N VAL A 162 4.45 6.21 -8.22
CA VAL A 162 4.22 7.66 -8.41
C VAL A 162 4.83 8.18 -9.72
N ALA A 163 6.01 7.72 -10.09
CA ALA A 163 6.69 8.20 -11.29
C ALA A 163 6.02 7.73 -12.59
N GLU A 164 5.68 6.45 -12.67
CA GLU A 164 5.25 5.79 -13.90
C GLU A 164 3.90 5.07 -13.78
N GLY A 165 3.53 4.64 -12.56
CA GLY A 165 2.36 3.82 -12.28
C GLY A 165 1.06 4.61 -12.12
N LEU A 166 0.10 4.00 -11.43
CA LEU A 166 -1.20 4.62 -11.20
C LEU A 166 -1.17 5.80 -10.23
N GLY A 167 -0.10 5.93 -9.42
CA GLY A 167 0.08 7.03 -8.47
C GLY A 167 0.51 8.37 -9.07
N LYS A 168 0.58 8.52 -10.39
CA LYS A 168 1.09 9.72 -11.09
C LYS A 168 0.46 11.05 -10.66
N ARG A 169 -0.78 11.02 -10.16
CA ARG A 169 -1.45 12.24 -9.66
C ARG A 169 -0.81 12.81 -8.39
N ALA A 170 -0.06 11.98 -7.63
CA ALA A 170 0.72 12.43 -6.49
C ALA A 170 2.08 13.03 -6.89
N ASN A 171 2.52 12.87 -8.14
CA ASN A 171 3.81 13.34 -8.61
C ASN A 171 3.86 14.87 -8.65
N THR A 172 4.99 15.43 -8.24
CA THR A 172 5.31 16.86 -8.33
C THR A 172 6.77 17.03 -8.74
N ASN A 173 7.09 18.17 -9.36
CA ASN A 173 8.46 18.52 -9.70
C ASN A 173 9.24 19.17 -8.53
N LYS A 174 8.60 19.34 -7.37
CA LYS A 174 9.19 20.02 -6.20
C LYS A 174 9.91 19.07 -5.25
N ALA A 175 9.48 17.81 -5.20
CA ALA A 175 10.10 16.76 -4.41
C ALA A 175 9.79 15.40 -5.02
N LYS A 176 10.69 14.45 -4.82
CA LYS A 176 10.46 13.06 -5.15
C LYS A 176 9.46 12.47 -4.16
N VAL A 177 8.44 11.80 -4.65
CA VAL A 177 7.35 11.23 -3.85
C VAL A 177 7.31 9.73 -4.02
N ALA A 178 7.05 9.00 -2.94
CA ALA A 178 6.77 7.57 -2.96
C ALA A 178 5.44 7.30 -2.27
N GLY A 179 4.62 6.44 -2.83
CA GLY A 179 3.32 6.13 -2.23
C GLY A 179 2.43 5.28 -3.13
N LYS A 180 1.27 4.93 -2.60
CA LYS A 180 0.28 4.11 -3.28
C LYS A 180 -1.13 4.52 -2.91
N GLY A 181 -2.03 4.51 -3.89
CA GLY A 181 -3.47 4.71 -3.68
C GLY A 181 -4.23 3.40 -3.52
N GLY A 182 -5.42 3.51 -2.96
CA GLY A 182 -6.41 2.46 -2.85
C GLY A 182 -7.82 3.01 -3.03
N THR A 183 -8.75 2.11 -3.37
CA THR A 183 -10.18 2.41 -3.44
C THR A 183 -10.94 1.20 -2.96
N ILE A 184 -11.79 1.37 -1.96
CA ILE A 184 -12.66 0.33 -1.43
C ILE A 184 -14.10 0.77 -1.68
N GLN A 185 -14.93 -0.18 -2.11
CA GLN A 185 -16.35 0.01 -2.26
C GLN A 185 -17.05 -0.67 -1.08
N ILE A 186 -17.91 0.06 -0.40
CA ILE A 186 -18.68 -0.39 0.77
C ILE A 186 -20.16 -0.08 0.58
N GLY A 187 -21.02 -0.74 1.37
CA GLY A 187 -22.46 -0.56 1.30
C GLY A 187 -23.19 -1.58 0.41
N ASN A 188 -24.48 -1.41 0.29
CA ASN A 188 -25.36 -2.24 -0.55
C ASN A 188 -25.34 -1.74 -2.00
N PRO A 189 -25.73 -2.56 -2.99
CA PRO A 189 -25.75 -2.16 -4.40
C PRO A 189 -26.50 -0.86 -4.71
N ASP A 190 -27.52 -0.53 -3.90
CA ASP A 190 -28.35 0.67 -4.06
C ASP A 190 -27.83 1.89 -3.28
N ASP A 191 -26.82 1.70 -2.40
CA ASP A 191 -26.21 2.76 -1.57
C ASP A 191 -24.73 2.50 -1.42
N LEU A 192 -23.99 2.69 -2.52
CA LEU A 192 -22.55 2.45 -2.58
C LEU A 192 -21.78 3.68 -2.14
N THR A 193 -20.88 3.45 -1.18
CA THR A 193 -19.89 4.43 -0.75
C THR A 193 -18.51 3.95 -1.14
N TYR A 194 -17.67 4.88 -1.59
CA TYR A 194 -16.29 4.63 -1.99
C TYR A 194 -15.34 5.29 -0.99
N ILE A 195 -14.52 4.49 -0.34
CA ILE A 195 -13.39 5.00 0.45
C ILE A 195 -12.15 5.00 -0.46
N MET A 196 -11.61 6.17 -0.65
CA MET A 196 -10.42 6.42 -1.47
C MET A 196 -9.29 6.85 -0.57
N ASP A 197 -8.14 6.22 -0.70
CA ASP A 197 -6.96 6.59 0.07
C ASP A 197 -5.74 6.79 -0.82
N PHE A 198 -4.77 7.54 -0.29
CA PHE A 198 -3.40 7.58 -0.76
C PHE A 198 -2.46 7.72 0.44
N CYS A 199 -1.57 6.75 0.60
CA CYS A 199 -0.54 6.78 1.63
C CYS A 199 0.84 6.86 0.98
N GLY A 200 1.68 7.76 1.49
CA GLY A 200 3.00 7.98 0.92
C GLY A 200 3.87 8.88 1.77
N TYR A 201 5.08 9.13 1.30
CA TYR A 201 6.07 9.95 1.99
C TYR A 201 6.89 10.79 1.00
N PHE A 202 7.47 11.85 1.52
CA PHE A 202 8.37 12.74 0.77
C PHE A 202 9.36 13.48 1.69
N PRO A 203 10.50 14.00 1.16
CA PRO A 203 11.14 13.57 -0.10
C PRO A 203 11.44 12.06 -0.06
N ALA A 204 11.30 11.34 -1.19
CA ALA A 204 11.46 9.88 -1.17
C ALA A 204 12.89 9.41 -0.90
N ASP A 205 13.89 10.23 -1.25
CA ASP A 205 15.32 9.98 -1.02
C ASP A 205 15.75 10.28 0.44
N ASN A 206 15.12 11.27 1.09
CA ASN A 206 15.35 11.62 2.50
C ASN A 206 14.02 11.95 3.20
N PRO A 207 13.20 10.96 3.56
CA PRO A 207 11.85 11.16 4.04
C PRO A 207 11.77 12.02 5.30
N GLN A 208 10.94 13.07 5.23
CA GLN A 208 10.65 13.97 6.33
C GLN A 208 9.19 13.87 6.79
N TYR A 209 8.29 13.53 5.86
CA TYR A 209 6.86 13.46 6.10
C TYR A 209 6.27 12.18 5.55
N THR A 210 5.41 11.54 6.33
CA THR A 210 4.52 10.48 5.89
C THR A 210 3.09 11.00 5.98
N ILE A 211 2.31 10.87 4.92
CA ILE A 211 0.97 11.43 4.82
C ILE A 211 0.01 10.33 4.37
N LEU A 212 -1.15 10.28 5.01
CA LEU A 212 -2.29 9.49 4.58
C LEU A 212 -3.45 10.44 4.30
N VAL A 213 -3.98 10.37 3.10
CA VAL A 213 -5.22 11.05 2.69
C VAL A 213 -6.31 9.99 2.58
N VAL A 214 -7.44 10.20 3.24
CA VAL A 214 -8.64 9.35 3.14
C VAL A 214 -9.81 10.24 2.75
N LEU A 215 -10.53 9.84 1.71
CA LEU A 215 -11.71 10.53 1.19
C LEU A 215 -12.86 9.54 1.07
N GLU A 216 -14.05 10.01 1.37
CA GLU A 216 -15.29 9.28 1.17
C GLU A 216 -16.11 9.92 0.06
N LYS A 217 -16.77 9.11 -0.77
CA LYS A 217 -17.63 9.57 -1.84
C LYS A 217 -18.71 8.55 -2.16
N GLN A 218 -19.95 9.01 -2.39
CA GLN A 218 -21.09 8.15 -2.74
C GLN A 218 -21.26 7.92 -4.24
N GLU A 219 -20.64 8.76 -5.09
CA GLU A 219 -20.83 8.72 -6.54
C GLU A 219 -19.54 8.41 -7.30
N LEU A 220 -19.69 7.81 -8.48
CA LEU A 220 -18.59 7.69 -9.45
C LEU A 220 -18.39 9.01 -10.24
N PRO A 221 -17.18 9.31 -10.73
CA PRO A 221 -15.97 8.50 -10.58
C PRO A 221 -15.34 8.61 -9.18
N ALA A 222 -14.86 7.48 -8.65
CA ALA A 222 -14.15 7.40 -7.38
C ALA A 222 -12.84 6.62 -7.58
N SER A 223 -11.71 7.24 -7.20
CA SER A 223 -10.39 6.63 -7.35
C SER A 223 -9.39 7.28 -6.39
N GLY A 224 -8.80 6.47 -5.50
CA GLY A 224 -7.71 6.90 -4.64
C GLY A 224 -6.49 7.40 -5.43
N HIS A 225 -6.21 6.74 -6.55
CA HIS A 225 -5.11 7.10 -7.46
C HIS A 225 -5.32 8.44 -8.19
N ILE A 226 -6.52 8.98 -8.19
CA ILE A 226 -6.83 10.28 -8.82
C ILE A 226 -7.15 11.33 -7.75
N HIS A 227 -8.15 11.08 -6.90
CA HIS A 227 -8.66 12.09 -5.98
C HIS A 227 -7.76 12.22 -4.75
N ALA A 228 -7.52 11.13 -4.01
CA ALA A 228 -6.67 11.17 -2.84
C ALA A 228 -5.20 11.48 -3.20
N ALA A 229 -4.69 10.93 -4.29
CA ALA A 229 -3.34 11.24 -4.79
C ALA A 229 -3.20 12.71 -5.23
N GLY A 230 -4.24 13.28 -5.84
CA GLY A 230 -4.25 14.71 -6.22
C GLY A 230 -4.22 15.64 -5.02
N LEU A 231 -4.98 15.32 -3.96
CA LEU A 231 -4.97 16.08 -2.71
C LEU A 231 -3.63 15.89 -1.97
N PHE A 232 -3.09 14.67 -1.94
CA PHE A 232 -1.77 14.39 -1.40
C PHE A 232 -0.70 15.30 -2.02
N ARG A 233 -0.67 15.43 -3.36
CA ARG A 233 0.24 16.34 -4.06
C ARG A 233 0.08 17.80 -3.60
N GLN A 234 -1.15 18.28 -3.47
CA GLN A 234 -1.40 19.66 -3.01
C GLN A 234 -0.84 19.89 -1.60
N ILE A 235 -1.01 18.92 -0.68
CA ILE A 235 -0.45 18.98 0.66
C ILE A 235 1.09 19.02 0.61
N VAL A 236 1.72 18.13 -0.17
CA VAL A 236 3.18 18.12 -0.38
C VAL A 236 3.67 19.49 -0.86
N GLU A 237 3.03 20.05 -1.89
CA GLU A 237 3.41 21.33 -2.47
C GLU A 237 3.22 22.52 -1.51
N GLN A 238 2.29 22.43 -0.56
CA GLN A 238 2.14 23.44 0.49
C GLN A 238 3.22 23.31 1.58
N LEU A 239 3.53 22.09 2.01
CA LEU A 239 4.55 21.85 3.03
C LEU A 239 5.96 22.26 2.58
N ILE A 240 6.25 22.19 1.27
CA ILE A 240 7.54 22.61 0.70
C ILE A 240 7.65 24.15 0.60
N LYS A 241 6.52 24.88 0.55
CA LYS A 241 6.53 26.34 0.45
C LYS A 241 6.84 27.05 1.76
N ASN A 242 6.65 26.35 2.89
CA ASN A 242 6.91 26.83 4.24
C ASN A 242 8.27 26.37 4.74
#